data_d73a1031578a80315f6e90db94e36dfb
#
_entry.id   d73a1031578a80315f6e90db94e36dfb
#
_cell.length_a   1.000
_cell.length_b   1.000
_cell.length_c   1.000
_cell.angle_alpha   90.00
_cell.angle_beta   90.00
_cell.angle_gamma   90.00
#
_symmetry.space_group_name_H-M   'P 1'
#
loop_
_entity.id
_entity.type
_entity.pdbx_description
1 polymer ?
#
loop_
_entity_poly.entity_id
_entity_poly.type
_entity_poly.pdbx_seq_one_letter_code
_entity_poly.pdbx_strand_id
1 'polypeptide(L)'
;MSEKVLRKGRVAVVTGAASGIGLAACKHFASLGMKVCLADVAEESLRAAVNAVTSLAPGGDSDVVGYPTDVSKPDDLIALRKYVYKNFGEVGLLMNNAATFVRTTSLHAHTAWQKTLDTNMWGVINGVQTFVPAMLEQNTRCLLINTGSKQGITNPPGNTGYNVAKAAVKAFTESLAHELRNTPNCQVTAHLLVPGWTSTSGQQGSWAPGQVVDVLVQALRAGDFYIICPDGEVTRDMDNKRILWSAGDMVANRPALSRWHPDFGAAYKEFSSETDNR
;
A
#
# COMPACT_ATOMS: atom_id res chain seq x y z
N MET A 1 5.12 -12.63 -14.54
CA MET A 1 4.66 -11.33 -15.09
C MET A 1 5.45 -10.18 -14.47
N SER A 2 5.61 -10.15 -13.18
CA SER A 2 6.37 -9.14 -12.41
C SER A 2 7.87 -9.13 -12.68
N GLU A 3 8.48 -10.25 -13.06
CA GLU A 3 9.92 -10.33 -13.39
C GLU A 3 10.35 -9.39 -14.54
N LYS A 4 9.41 -9.04 -15.44
CA LYS A 4 9.67 -8.04 -16.49
C LYS A 4 9.72 -6.61 -15.95
N VAL A 5 9.25 -6.37 -14.74
CA VAL A 5 9.23 -5.07 -14.06
C VAL A 5 10.27 -5.02 -12.96
N LEU A 6 10.31 -6.03 -12.07
CA LEU A 6 11.25 -6.11 -10.95
C LEU A 6 12.64 -6.56 -11.45
N ARG A 7 13.33 -5.68 -12.17
CA ARG A 7 14.65 -5.99 -12.76
C ARG A 7 15.48 -4.73 -12.96
N LYS A 8 16.76 -4.93 -13.18
CA LYS A 8 17.74 -3.87 -13.45
C LYS A 8 17.25 -2.91 -14.55
N GLY A 9 17.42 -1.62 -14.28
CA GLY A 9 17.15 -0.52 -15.20
C GLY A 9 15.70 -0.06 -15.27
N ARG A 10 14.72 -0.84 -14.76
CA ARG A 10 13.32 -0.39 -14.66
C ARG A 10 13.16 0.62 -13.50
N VAL A 11 12.18 1.49 -13.63
CA VAL A 11 11.98 2.61 -12.69
C VAL A 11 10.86 2.31 -11.70
N ALA A 12 11.13 2.49 -10.40
CA ALA A 12 10.16 2.44 -9.33
C ALA A 12 9.96 3.84 -8.72
N VAL A 13 8.71 4.24 -8.54
CA VAL A 13 8.30 5.44 -7.81
C VAL A 13 7.54 5.00 -6.56
N VAL A 14 7.98 5.45 -5.39
CA VAL A 14 7.37 5.10 -4.11
C VAL A 14 7.03 6.36 -3.34
N THR A 15 5.77 6.52 -2.92
CA THR A 15 5.34 7.61 -2.05
C THR A 15 5.37 7.19 -0.58
N GLY A 16 5.63 8.14 0.34
CA GLY A 16 5.87 7.82 1.75
C GLY A 16 7.17 7.02 1.93
N ALA A 17 8.19 7.38 1.15
CA ALA A 17 9.41 6.61 0.98
C ALA A 17 10.52 6.94 2.00
N ALA A 18 10.32 7.96 2.85
CA ALA A 18 11.34 8.34 3.83
C ALA A 18 11.42 7.40 5.03
N SER A 19 10.44 6.51 5.23
CA SER A 19 10.40 5.60 6.37
C SER A 19 9.57 4.33 6.10
N GLY A 20 9.53 3.44 7.08
CA GLY A 20 8.62 2.29 7.13
C GLY A 20 8.66 1.40 5.89
N ILE A 21 7.48 0.96 5.45
CA ILE A 21 7.31 0.04 4.31
C ILE A 21 7.83 0.69 3.01
N GLY A 22 7.59 2.00 2.81
CA GLY A 22 8.07 2.71 1.63
C GLY A 22 9.58 2.69 1.49
N LEU A 23 10.31 3.00 2.58
CA LEU A 23 11.78 2.95 2.58
C LEU A 23 12.31 1.52 2.38
N ALA A 24 11.69 0.53 3.03
CA ALA A 24 12.08 -0.87 2.86
C ALA A 24 11.86 -1.34 1.40
N ALA A 25 10.76 -0.94 0.78
CA ALA A 25 10.49 -1.21 -0.63
C ALA A 25 11.53 -0.56 -1.55
N CYS A 26 11.87 0.72 -1.34
CA CYS A 26 12.91 1.41 -2.08
C CYS A 26 14.26 0.70 -1.99
N LYS A 27 14.66 0.28 -0.78
CA LYS A 27 15.90 -0.49 -0.56
C LYS A 27 15.88 -1.81 -1.35
N HIS A 28 14.78 -2.53 -1.29
CA HIS A 28 14.63 -3.78 -2.02
C HIS A 28 14.70 -3.56 -3.54
N PHE A 29 13.97 -2.58 -4.07
CA PHE A 29 13.98 -2.30 -5.52
C PHE A 29 15.35 -1.85 -6.01
N ALA A 30 16.05 -1.01 -5.24
CA ALA A 30 17.42 -0.60 -5.54
C ALA A 30 18.37 -1.80 -5.58
N SER A 31 18.27 -2.74 -4.64
CA SER A 31 19.10 -3.96 -4.61
C SER A 31 18.88 -4.88 -5.83
N LEU A 32 17.71 -4.80 -6.48
CA LEU A 32 17.42 -5.46 -7.75
C LEU A 32 18.02 -4.72 -8.97
N GLY A 33 18.70 -3.59 -8.74
CA GLY A 33 19.23 -2.72 -9.79
C GLY A 33 18.16 -1.89 -10.51
N MET A 34 16.99 -1.70 -9.90
CA MET A 34 16.00 -0.74 -10.40
C MET A 34 16.47 0.68 -10.12
N LYS A 35 16.05 1.62 -10.96
CA LYS A 35 16.11 3.04 -10.64
C LYS A 35 14.96 3.38 -9.71
N VAL A 36 15.22 4.15 -8.66
CA VAL A 36 14.24 4.40 -7.60
C VAL A 36 14.06 5.90 -7.37
N CYS A 37 12.82 6.36 -7.47
CA CYS A 37 12.43 7.70 -7.05
C CYS A 37 11.68 7.60 -5.71
N LEU A 38 12.28 8.15 -4.66
CA LEU A 38 11.69 8.28 -3.34
C LEU A 38 10.90 9.59 -3.29
N ALA A 39 9.60 9.51 -2.97
CA ALA A 39 8.74 10.69 -2.80
C ALA A 39 8.23 10.76 -1.36
N ASP A 40 8.44 11.88 -0.69
CA ASP A 40 7.97 12.09 0.69
C ASP A 40 7.84 13.59 0.99
N VAL A 41 7.00 13.93 1.97
CA VAL A 41 6.83 15.33 2.41
C VAL A 41 7.92 15.77 3.38
N ALA A 42 8.57 14.83 4.07
CA ALA A 42 9.57 15.09 5.11
C ALA A 42 10.99 15.19 4.48
N GLU A 43 11.38 16.38 4.01
CA GLU A 43 12.62 16.59 3.23
C GLU A 43 13.89 16.08 3.91
N GLU A 44 14.06 16.30 5.22
CA GLU A 44 15.25 15.86 5.94
C GLU A 44 15.33 14.33 5.99
N SER A 45 14.23 13.67 6.37
CA SER A 45 14.13 12.22 6.37
C SER A 45 14.29 11.63 4.97
N LEU A 46 13.76 12.34 3.96
CA LEU A 46 13.90 11.95 2.56
C LEU A 46 15.37 11.94 2.11
N ARG A 47 16.16 12.98 2.46
CA ARG A 47 17.60 13.02 2.18
C ARG A 47 18.34 11.85 2.81
N ALA A 48 18.06 11.56 4.08
CA ALA A 48 18.65 10.41 4.75
C ALA A 48 18.27 9.07 4.10
N ALA A 49 17.00 8.93 3.69
CA ALA A 49 16.49 7.76 2.99
C ALA A 49 17.17 7.57 1.62
N VAL A 50 17.33 8.64 0.84
CA VAL A 50 18.04 8.61 -0.44
C VAL A 50 19.46 8.06 -0.25
N ASN A 51 20.23 8.59 0.69
CA ASN A 51 21.59 8.10 0.97
C ASN A 51 21.61 6.60 1.32
N ALA A 52 20.65 6.16 2.16
CA ALA A 52 20.54 4.77 2.56
C ALA A 52 20.11 3.82 1.43
N VAL A 53 19.38 4.31 0.44
CA VAL A 53 18.97 3.53 -0.75
C VAL A 53 20.08 3.53 -1.81
N THR A 54 20.74 4.67 -2.02
CA THR A 54 21.86 4.83 -2.94
C THR A 54 23.01 3.84 -2.64
N SER A 55 23.30 3.60 -1.36
CA SER A 55 24.33 2.63 -0.96
C SER A 55 24.05 1.18 -1.40
N LEU A 56 22.81 0.87 -1.76
CA LEU A 56 22.35 -0.45 -2.21
C LEU A 56 22.16 -0.53 -3.73
N ALA A 57 22.13 0.62 -4.41
CA ALA A 57 21.91 0.69 -5.84
C ALA A 57 23.21 0.45 -6.63
N PRO A 58 23.25 -0.50 -7.57
CA PRO A 58 24.46 -0.77 -8.38
C PRO A 58 24.94 0.44 -9.19
N GLY A 59 24.07 1.35 -9.59
CA GLY A 59 24.40 2.60 -10.29
C GLY A 59 24.62 3.79 -9.38
N GLY A 60 24.55 3.63 -8.06
CA GLY A 60 24.74 4.72 -7.09
C GLY A 60 23.78 5.87 -7.30
N ASP A 61 24.31 7.10 -7.23
CA ASP A 61 23.52 8.35 -7.36
C ASP A 61 22.76 8.50 -8.67
N SER A 62 23.18 7.81 -9.75
CA SER A 62 22.49 7.86 -11.04
C SER A 62 21.16 7.09 -11.04
N ASP A 63 20.98 6.16 -10.12
CA ASP A 63 19.83 5.26 -10.06
C ASP A 63 18.85 5.64 -8.95
N VAL A 64 19.21 6.55 -8.05
CA VAL A 64 18.37 6.91 -6.89
C VAL A 64 18.19 8.42 -6.79
N VAL A 65 16.94 8.84 -6.71
CA VAL A 65 16.60 10.27 -6.53
C VAL A 65 15.53 10.43 -5.45
N GLY A 66 15.58 11.54 -4.76
CA GLY A 66 14.52 11.99 -3.84
C GLY A 66 13.78 13.18 -4.42
N TYR A 67 12.47 13.22 -4.24
CA TYR A 67 11.64 14.35 -4.66
C TYR A 67 10.61 14.69 -3.58
N PRO A 68 10.69 15.90 -2.96
CA PRO A 68 9.70 16.34 -1.98
C PRO A 68 8.30 16.35 -2.60
N THR A 69 7.35 15.69 -1.96
CA THR A 69 6.01 15.50 -2.52
C THR A 69 4.96 15.37 -1.43
N ASP A 70 3.97 16.23 -1.43
CA ASP A 70 2.74 16.09 -0.65
C ASP A 70 1.66 15.43 -1.53
N VAL A 71 1.36 14.15 -1.30
CA VAL A 71 0.40 13.40 -2.10
C VAL A 71 -1.04 13.94 -2.03
N SER A 72 -1.36 14.75 -1.01
CA SER A 72 -2.65 15.43 -0.90
C SER A 72 -2.81 16.54 -1.93
N LYS A 73 -1.71 16.97 -2.58
CA LYS A 73 -1.67 18.04 -3.57
C LYS A 73 -1.45 17.46 -4.97
N PRO A 74 -2.45 17.50 -5.85
CA PRO A 74 -2.32 17.00 -7.23
C PRO A 74 -1.15 17.63 -8.00
N ASP A 75 -0.88 18.91 -7.79
CA ASP A 75 0.21 19.63 -8.47
C ASP A 75 1.59 19.09 -8.11
N ASP A 76 1.81 18.69 -6.85
CA ASP A 76 3.07 18.07 -6.42
C ASP A 76 3.29 16.72 -7.14
N LEU A 77 2.24 15.91 -7.28
CA LEU A 77 2.31 14.64 -8.00
C LEU A 77 2.52 14.84 -9.52
N ILE A 78 1.93 15.86 -10.12
CA ILE A 78 2.18 16.24 -11.51
C ILE A 78 3.64 16.65 -11.69
N ALA A 79 4.19 17.42 -10.75
CA ALA A 79 5.60 17.82 -10.76
C ALA A 79 6.53 16.60 -10.59
N LEU A 80 6.22 15.72 -9.65
CA LEU A 80 6.93 14.45 -9.45
C LEU A 80 6.95 13.61 -10.74
N ARG A 81 5.79 13.41 -11.38
CA ARG A 81 5.72 12.66 -12.64
C ARG A 81 6.60 13.27 -13.71
N LYS A 82 6.50 14.59 -13.93
CA LYS A 82 7.34 15.30 -14.91
C LYS A 82 8.83 15.09 -14.62
N TYR A 83 9.22 15.19 -13.36
CA TYR A 83 10.59 14.97 -12.91
C TYR A 83 11.08 13.54 -13.22
N VAL A 84 10.29 12.52 -12.88
CA VAL A 84 10.64 11.11 -13.10
C VAL A 84 10.79 10.80 -14.59
N TYR A 85 9.81 11.20 -15.41
CA TYR A 85 9.87 10.96 -16.85
C TYR A 85 11.01 11.70 -17.53
N LYS A 86 11.34 12.92 -17.08
CA LYS A 86 12.49 13.69 -17.58
C LYS A 86 13.83 13.00 -17.30
N ASN A 87 13.98 12.42 -16.10
CA ASN A 87 15.26 11.86 -15.65
C ASN A 87 15.43 10.39 -16.01
N PHE A 88 14.34 9.61 -16.01
CA PHE A 88 14.38 8.16 -16.18
C PHE A 88 13.61 7.64 -17.40
N GLY A 89 12.74 8.46 -18.00
CA GLY A 89 12.02 8.14 -19.24
C GLY A 89 10.79 7.23 -19.08
N GLU A 90 10.61 6.55 -17.94
CA GLU A 90 9.50 5.62 -17.70
C GLU A 90 9.11 5.53 -16.22
N VAL A 91 7.98 4.87 -15.97
CA VAL A 91 7.61 4.32 -14.65
C VAL A 91 7.17 2.88 -14.83
N GLY A 92 8.01 1.93 -14.40
CA GLY A 92 7.69 0.51 -14.41
C GLY A 92 6.88 0.06 -13.20
N LEU A 93 7.10 0.71 -12.05
CA LEU A 93 6.38 0.42 -10.81
C LEU A 93 6.02 1.73 -10.11
N LEU A 94 4.73 1.88 -9.79
CA LEU A 94 4.23 2.93 -8.90
C LEU A 94 3.71 2.28 -7.61
N MET A 95 4.22 2.72 -6.46
CA MET A 95 3.72 2.32 -5.14
C MET A 95 3.15 3.53 -4.40
N ASN A 96 1.82 3.64 -4.38
CA ASN A 96 1.09 4.61 -3.58
C ASN A 96 1.03 4.10 -2.14
N ASN A 97 1.97 4.58 -1.30
CA ASN A 97 2.17 4.06 0.04
C ASN A 97 2.12 5.14 1.12
N ALA A 98 2.26 6.42 0.77
CA ALA A 98 2.18 7.52 1.72
C ALA A 98 0.93 7.43 2.60
N ALA A 99 1.10 7.58 3.90
CA ALA A 99 0.02 7.55 4.87
C ALA A 99 0.33 8.43 6.08
N THR A 100 -0.73 8.97 6.69
CA THR A 100 -0.69 9.61 8.00
C THR A 100 -1.58 8.85 8.96
N PHE A 101 -1.23 8.89 10.24
CA PHE A 101 -1.98 8.21 11.29
C PHE A 101 -2.48 9.22 12.32
N VAL A 102 -3.61 9.84 12.01
CA VAL A 102 -4.32 10.73 12.93
C VAL A 102 -5.47 9.94 13.56
N ARG A 103 -5.45 9.79 14.88
CA ARG A 103 -6.52 9.05 15.59
C ARG A 103 -7.82 9.84 15.54
N THR A 104 -8.86 9.25 14.98
CA THR A 104 -10.18 9.85 14.83
C THR A 104 -11.28 8.92 15.30
N THR A 105 -12.36 9.48 15.80
CA THR A 105 -13.64 8.80 16.00
C THR A 105 -14.71 9.37 15.08
N SER A 106 -15.86 8.72 14.99
CA SER A 106 -16.99 9.18 14.15
C SER A 106 -17.50 10.57 14.53
N LEU A 107 -17.26 11.01 15.77
CA LEU A 107 -17.75 12.28 16.33
C LEU A 107 -16.66 13.37 16.39
N HIS A 108 -15.43 13.11 15.93
CA HIS A 108 -14.38 14.11 15.89
C HIS A 108 -14.66 15.19 14.82
N ALA A 109 -14.07 16.37 15.05
CA ALA A 109 -14.17 17.49 14.15
C ALA A 109 -13.66 17.17 12.74
N HIS A 110 -14.26 17.82 11.74
CA HIS A 110 -13.99 17.62 10.31
C HIS A 110 -12.50 17.73 9.95
N THR A 111 -11.75 18.65 10.57
CA THR A 111 -10.33 18.87 10.28
C THR A 111 -9.44 17.65 10.51
N ALA A 112 -9.71 16.85 11.56
CA ALA A 112 -8.96 15.63 11.82
C ALA A 112 -9.25 14.55 10.76
N TRP A 113 -10.50 14.45 10.31
CA TRP A 113 -10.91 13.59 9.21
C TRP A 113 -10.27 13.99 7.90
N GLN A 114 -10.34 15.28 7.56
CA GLN A 114 -9.84 15.83 6.30
C GLN A 114 -8.38 15.44 6.10
N LYS A 115 -7.51 15.71 7.08
CA LYS A 115 -6.09 15.36 7.00
C LYS A 115 -5.86 13.86 6.72
N THR A 116 -6.65 13.00 7.36
CA THR A 116 -6.54 11.55 7.16
C THR A 116 -6.99 11.15 5.76
N LEU A 117 -8.12 11.68 5.28
CA LEU A 117 -8.65 11.35 3.96
C LEU A 117 -7.78 11.92 2.84
N ASP A 118 -7.29 13.15 2.98
CA ASP A 118 -6.46 13.80 1.97
C ASP A 118 -5.17 13.01 1.69
N THR A 119 -4.51 12.53 2.74
CA THR A 119 -3.28 11.74 2.57
C THR A 119 -3.58 10.30 2.19
N ASN A 120 -4.43 9.60 2.97
CA ASN A 120 -4.53 8.14 2.91
C ASN A 120 -5.47 7.64 1.81
N MET A 121 -6.40 8.44 1.35
CA MET A 121 -7.35 8.13 0.29
C MET A 121 -7.07 8.95 -0.96
N TRP A 122 -7.18 10.28 -0.86
CA TRP A 122 -6.96 11.16 -2.02
C TRP A 122 -5.53 11.07 -2.54
N GLY A 123 -4.53 10.92 -1.68
CA GLY A 123 -3.15 10.71 -2.11
C GLY A 123 -2.97 9.50 -3.01
N VAL A 124 -3.68 8.41 -2.75
CA VAL A 124 -3.69 7.21 -3.61
C VAL A 124 -4.41 7.49 -4.94
N ILE A 125 -5.59 8.11 -4.88
CA ILE A 125 -6.39 8.46 -6.08
C ILE A 125 -5.60 9.42 -6.97
N ASN A 126 -5.03 10.48 -6.40
CA ASN A 126 -4.20 11.45 -7.11
C ASN A 126 -2.99 10.80 -7.78
N GLY A 127 -2.31 9.88 -7.07
CA GLY A 127 -1.19 9.13 -7.62
C GLY A 127 -1.59 8.31 -8.84
N VAL A 128 -2.70 7.58 -8.75
CA VAL A 128 -3.26 6.81 -9.88
C VAL A 128 -3.61 7.72 -11.05
N GLN A 129 -4.39 8.78 -10.81
CA GLN A 129 -4.84 9.70 -11.87
C GLN A 129 -3.67 10.43 -12.54
N THR A 130 -2.59 10.68 -11.79
CA THR A 130 -1.41 11.35 -12.32
C THR A 130 -0.52 10.43 -13.14
N PHE A 131 -0.26 9.20 -12.69
CA PHE A 131 0.76 8.34 -13.29
C PHE A 131 0.19 7.31 -14.27
N VAL A 132 -0.98 6.72 -14.00
CA VAL A 132 -1.50 5.59 -14.78
C VAL A 132 -1.74 5.95 -16.25
N PRO A 133 -2.26 7.13 -16.62
CA PRO A 133 -2.39 7.50 -18.04
C PRO A 133 -1.06 7.41 -18.79
N ALA A 134 0.02 7.97 -18.23
CA ALA A 134 1.34 7.91 -18.84
C ALA A 134 1.93 6.48 -18.84
N MET A 135 1.66 5.68 -17.81
CA MET A 135 2.07 4.27 -17.78
C MET A 135 1.36 3.42 -18.85
N LEU A 136 0.12 3.74 -19.18
CA LEU A 136 -0.62 3.10 -20.29
C LEU A 136 0.00 3.46 -21.65
N GLU A 137 0.37 4.71 -21.84
CA GLU A 137 1.01 5.20 -23.08
C GLU A 137 2.38 4.56 -23.34
N GLN A 138 3.11 4.14 -22.29
CA GLN A 138 4.40 3.45 -22.42
C GLN A 138 4.31 2.12 -23.18
N ASN A 139 3.16 1.50 -23.22
CA ASN A 139 2.92 0.19 -23.81
C ASN A 139 3.93 -0.89 -23.36
N THR A 140 4.39 -0.77 -22.12
CA THR A 140 5.30 -1.72 -21.44
C THR A 140 4.64 -2.23 -20.17
N ARG A 141 5.09 -3.41 -19.70
CA ARG A 141 4.55 -3.96 -18.46
C ARG A 141 4.86 -3.07 -17.28
N CYS A 142 3.81 -2.74 -16.51
CA CYS A 142 3.90 -1.90 -15.33
C CYS A 142 3.11 -2.51 -14.17
N LEU A 143 3.59 -2.25 -12.95
CA LEU A 143 2.94 -2.65 -11.70
C LEU A 143 2.49 -1.39 -10.96
N LEU A 144 1.24 -1.40 -10.51
CA LEU A 144 0.69 -0.41 -9.60
C LEU A 144 0.35 -1.08 -8.28
N ILE A 145 0.86 -0.54 -7.19
CA ILE A 145 0.63 -1.05 -5.83
C ILE A 145 -0.02 0.06 -5.01
N ASN A 146 -1.23 -0.18 -4.52
CA ASN A 146 -1.88 0.70 -3.57
C ASN A 146 -1.83 0.07 -2.18
N THR A 147 -1.30 0.80 -1.19
CA THR A 147 -1.18 0.31 0.18
C THR A 147 -2.48 0.55 0.95
N GLY A 148 -3.25 -0.52 1.11
CA GLY A 148 -4.41 -0.61 1.98
C GLY A 148 -4.02 -0.82 3.44
N SER A 149 -4.84 -1.60 4.14
CA SER A 149 -4.60 -2.08 5.52
C SER A 149 -5.63 -3.15 5.88
N LYS A 150 -5.32 -4.06 6.80
CA LYS A 150 -6.32 -4.94 7.44
C LYS A 150 -7.47 -4.14 8.06
N GLN A 151 -7.20 -2.93 8.55
CA GLN A 151 -8.21 -2.03 9.10
C GLN A 151 -9.24 -1.58 8.05
N GLY A 152 -8.87 -1.49 6.77
CA GLY A 152 -9.80 -1.19 5.67
C GLY A 152 -10.69 -2.37 5.25
N ILE A 153 -10.46 -3.57 5.82
CA ILE A 153 -11.24 -4.78 5.51
C ILE A 153 -12.16 -5.12 6.68
N THR A 154 -11.62 -5.23 7.90
CA THR A 154 -12.34 -5.72 9.08
C THR A 154 -12.81 -4.60 10.01
N ASN A 155 -12.48 -3.36 9.71
CA ASN A 155 -12.97 -2.14 10.38
C ASN A 155 -12.88 -2.17 11.93
N PRO A 156 -11.72 -2.48 12.55
CA PRO A 156 -11.60 -2.59 13.99
C PRO A 156 -11.90 -1.25 14.69
N PRO A 157 -12.49 -1.26 15.89
CA PRO A 157 -12.72 -0.04 16.67
C PRO A 157 -11.43 0.73 16.96
N GLY A 158 -11.52 2.07 17.08
CA GLY A 158 -10.43 2.91 17.61
C GLY A 158 -9.84 3.95 16.67
N ASN A 159 -10.02 3.81 15.35
CA ASN A 159 -9.60 4.84 14.38
C ASN A 159 -10.47 4.86 13.13
N THR A 160 -11.66 5.44 13.25
CA THR A 160 -12.69 5.41 12.20
C THR A 160 -12.23 6.07 10.89
N GLY A 161 -11.57 7.23 10.95
CA GLY A 161 -11.12 7.94 9.75
C GLY A 161 -10.07 7.14 8.95
N TYR A 162 -9.14 6.48 9.64
CA TYR A 162 -8.18 5.60 8.99
C TYR A 162 -8.86 4.38 8.35
N ASN A 163 -9.78 3.75 9.07
CA ASN A 163 -10.55 2.61 8.57
C ASN A 163 -11.31 2.98 7.28
N VAL A 164 -12.01 4.12 7.29
CA VAL A 164 -12.75 4.64 6.11
C VAL A 164 -11.80 4.89 4.94
N ALA A 165 -10.68 5.58 5.18
CA ALA A 165 -9.69 5.84 4.12
C ALA A 165 -9.17 4.54 3.49
N LYS A 166 -8.82 3.54 4.30
CA LYS A 166 -8.27 2.28 3.81
C LYS A 166 -9.33 1.35 3.19
N ALA A 167 -10.58 1.44 3.63
CA ALA A 167 -11.71 0.79 2.94
C ALA A 167 -11.97 1.41 1.55
N ALA A 168 -11.88 2.74 1.44
CA ALA A 168 -11.96 3.44 0.16
C ALA A 168 -10.83 3.04 -0.78
N VAL A 169 -9.58 2.94 -0.30
CA VAL A 169 -8.44 2.46 -1.10
C VAL A 169 -8.66 1.05 -1.62
N LYS A 170 -9.23 0.15 -0.79
CA LYS A 170 -9.59 -1.21 -1.24
C LYS A 170 -10.59 -1.15 -2.39
N ALA A 171 -11.74 -0.50 -2.20
CA ALA A 171 -12.79 -0.42 -3.21
C ALA A 171 -12.29 0.24 -4.51
N PHE A 172 -11.52 1.34 -4.39
CA PHE A 172 -10.92 2.02 -5.53
C PHE A 172 -9.95 1.12 -6.30
N THR A 173 -9.08 0.37 -5.60
CA THR A 173 -8.10 -0.51 -6.26
C THR A 173 -8.76 -1.69 -6.96
N GLU A 174 -9.85 -2.23 -6.39
CA GLU A 174 -10.65 -3.29 -7.02
C GLU A 174 -11.29 -2.80 -8.33
N SER A 175 -11.92 -1.62 -8.31
CA SER A 175 -12.50 -1.00 -9.50
C SER A 175 -11.43 -0.73 -10.56
N LEU A 176 -10.31 -0.14 -10.18
CA LEU A 176 -9.19 0.14 -11.08
C LEU A 176 -8.64 -1.15 -11.71
N ALA A 177 -8.45 -2.21 -10.92
CA ALA A 177 -7.97 -3.49 -11.45
C ALA A 177 -8.95 -4.09 -12.47
N HIS A 178 -10.26 -3.93 -12.23
CA HIS A 178 -11.29 -4.33 -13.19
C HIS A 178 -11.20 -3.51 -14.49
N GLU A 179 -11.09 -2.20 -14.40
CA GLU A 179 -10.98 -1.29 -15.56
C GLU A 179 -9.74 -1.60 -16.39
N LEU A 180 -8.57 -1.71 -15.75
CA LEU A 180 -7.31 -2.03 -16.43
C LEU A 180 -7.37 -3.39 -17.15
N ARG A 181 -7.96 -4.41 -16.52
CA ARG A 181 -8.11 -5.75 -17.11
C ARG A 181 -9.00 -5.75 -18.35
N ASN A 182 -9.99 -4.84 -18.41
CA ASN A 182 -10.91 -4.71 -19.53
C ASN A 182 -10.47 -3.67 -20.58
N THR A 183 -9.35 -2.99 -20.34
CA THR A 183 -8.77 -2.06 -21.32
C THR A 183 -7.96 -2.85 -22.36
N PRO A 184 -8.27 -2.72 -23.65
CA PRO A 184 -7.56 -3.43 -24.72
C PRO A 184 -6.05 -3.18 -24.67
N ASN A 185 -5.25 -4.24 -24.81
CA ASN A 185 -3.78 -4.19 -24.83
C ASN A 185 -3.12 -3.59 -23.57
N CYS A 186 -3.85 -3.44 -22.48
CA CYS A 186 -3.32 -2.90 -21.24
C CYS A 186 -2.18 -3.76 -20.68
N GLN A 187 -1.05 -3.12 -20.38
CA GLN A 187 0.13 -3.75 -19.80
C GLN A 187 0.31 -3.35 -18.31
N VAL A 188 -0.61 -2.58 -17.75
CA VAL A 188 -0.59 -2.15 -16.34
C VAL A 188 -1.46 -3.09 -15.51
N THR A 189 -0.93 -3.57 -14.38
CA THR A 189 -1.71 -4.34 -13.39
C THR A 189 -1.73 -3.63 -12.05
N ALA A 190 -2.90 -3.62 -11.39
CA ALA A 190 -3.06 -3.05 -10.06
C ALA A 190 -3.10 -4.17 -9.00
N HIS A 191 -2.49 -3.89 -7.84
CA HIS A 191 -2.38 -4.79 -6.70
C HIS A 191 -2.69 -4.03 -5.41
N LEU A 192 -3.37 -4.68 -4.47
CA LEU A 192 -3.70 -4.14 -3.16
C LEU A 192 -2.80 -4.77 -2.10
N LEU A 193 -1.83 -4.00 -1.59
CA LEU A 193 -1.02 -4.40 -0.44
C LEU A 193 -1.81 -4.13 0.85
N VAL A 194 -1.96 -5.15 1.68
CA VAL A 194 -2.75 -5.10 2.92
C VAL A 194 -1.86 -5.47 4.11
N PRO A 195 -1.06 -4.51 4.62
CA PRO A 195 -0.23 -4.75 5.79
C PRO A 195 -1.09 -4.89 7.06
N GLY A 196 -0.57 -5.67 7.99
CA GLY A 196 -1.01 -5.64 9.38
C GLY A 196 -0.20 -4.63 10.18
N TRP A 197 -0.05 -4.90 11.49
CA TRP A 197 0.72 -4.03 12.36
C TRP A 197 2.22 -4.10 12.04
N THR A 198 2.74 -2.99 11.53
CA THR A 198 4.13 -2.86 11.09
C THR A 198 4.78 -1.70 11.82
N SER A 199 5.95 -1.90 12.41
CA SER A 199 6.68 -0.89 13.18
C SER A 199 8.15 -0.85 12.81
N THR A 200 8.72 0.35 12.75
CA THR A 200 10.16 0.59 12.57
C THR A 200 10.94 0.52 13.89
N SER A 201 10.24 0.61 15.02
CA SER A 201 10.84 0.62 16.36
C SER A 201 10.91 -0.78 17.01
N GLY A 202 10.51 -1.83 16.29
CA GLY A 202 10.55 -3.20 16.82
C GLY A 202 9.56 -3.46 17.97
N GLN A 203 8.42 -2.80 17.97
CA GLN A 203 7.38 -3.05 18.98
C GLN A 203 6.98 -4.52 18.96
N GLN A 204 6.84 -5.11 20.15
CA GLN A 204 6.45 -6.51 20.31
C GLN A 204 5.12 -6.78 19.58
N GLY A 205 5.07 -7.84 18.80
CA GLY A 205 3.88 -8.23 18.01
C GLY A 205 3.75 -7.53 16.67
N SER A 206 4.61 -6.55 16.33
CA SER A 206 4.64 -5.93 15.01
C SER A 206 5.63 -6.60 14.07
N TRP A 207 5.36 -6.54 12.77
CA TRP A 207 6.32 -6.90 11.73
C TRP A 207 7.29 -5.76 11.44
N ALA A 208 8.52 -6.12 11.09
CA ALA A 208 9.45 -5.17 10.46
C ALA A 208 8.99 -4.86 9.02
N PRO A 209 9.22 -3.62 8.53
CA PRO A 209 8.86 -3.24 7.16
C PRO A 209 9.40 -4.17 6.07
N GLY A 210 10.60 -4.73 6.25
CA GLY A 210 11.20 -5.70 5.33
C GLY A 210 10.35 -6.96 5.12
N GLN A 211 9.75 -7.49 6.18
CA GLN A 211 8.89 -8.68 6.10
C GLN A 211 7.65 -8.43 5.23
N VAL A 212 7.09 -7.21 5.29
CA VAL A 212 5.97 -6.80 4.41
C VAL A 212 6.43 -6.77 2.94
N VAL A 213 7.65 -6.27 2.69
CA VAL A 213 8.21 -6.20 1.33
C VAL A 213 8.51 -7.60 0.78
N ASP A 214 8.98 -8.54 1.61
CA ASP A 214 9.22 -9.92 1.20
C ASP A 214 7.91 -10.59 0.73
N VAL A 215 6.82 -10.41 1.49
CA VAL A 215 5.48 -10.91 1.09
C VAL A 215 5.01 -10.20 -0.18
N LEU A 216 5.17 -8.87 -0.28
CA LEU A 216 4.81 -8.11 -1.47
C LEU A 216 5.48 -8.68 -2.72
N VAL A 217 6.79 -8.89 -2.67
CA VAL A 217 7.56 -9.36 -3.85
C VAL A 217 7.17 -10.79 -4.24
N GLN A 218 6.96 -11.67 -3.28
CA GLN A 218 6.48 -13.05 -3.54
C GLN A 218 5.10 -13.04 -4.19
N ALA A 219 4.15 -12.27 -3.64
CA ALA A 219 2.80 -12.15 -4.16
C ALA A 219 2.76 -11.52 -5.57
N LEU A 220 3.58 -10.49 -5.82
CA LEU A 220 3.71 -9.92 -7.17
C LEU A 220 4.26 -10.93 -8.19
N ARG A 221 5.17 -11.82 -7.77
CA ARG A 221 5.66 -12.92 -8.63
C ARG A 221 4.57 -13.94 -8.91
N ALA A 222 3.73 -14.24 -7.93
CA ALA A 222 2.56 -15.11 -8.09
C ALA A 222 1.44 -14.46 -8.92
N GLY A 223 1.42 -13.12 -9.02
CA GLY A 223 0.36 -12.37 -9.71
C GLY A 223 -0.86 -12.10 -8.84
N ASP A 224 -0.69 -12.16 -7.50
CA ASP A 224 -1.78 -11.96 -6.56
C ASP A 224 -2.27 -10.50 -6.57
N PHE A 225 -3.58 -10.33 -6.52
CA PHE A 225 -4.20 -9.01 -6.39
C PHE A 225 -4.28 -8.57 -4.91
N TYR A 226 -4.80 -9.43 -4.03
CA TYR A 226 -4.89 -9.17 -2.59
C TYR A 226 -3.64 -9.68 -1.88
N ILE A 227 -2.75 -8.77 -1.52
CA ILE A 227 -1.48 -9.09 -0.85
C ILE A 227 -1.65 -8.85 0.65
N ILE A 228 -2.29 -9.79 1.35
CA ILE A 228 -2.57 -9.69 2.78
C ILE A 228 -1.37 -10.22 3.55
N CYS A 229 -0.70 -9.34 4.31
CA CYS A 229 0.48 -9.69 5.08
C CYS A 229 0.08 -10.19 6.48
N PRO A 230 0.61 -11.31 6.95
CA PRO A 230 0.56 -11.67 8.36
C PRO A 230 1.20 -10.57 9.23
N ASP A 231 0.97 -10.60 10.53
CA ASP A 231 1.64 -9.70 11.49
C ASP A 231 1.67 -10.31 12.90
N GLY A 232 2.82 -10.23 13.58
CA GLY A 232 2.98 -10.81 14.90
C GLY A 232 2.55 -12.28 14.94
N GLU A 233 1.59 -12.58 15.81
CA GLU A 233 0.98 -13.91 15.94
C GLU A 233 -0.19 -14.14 14.98
N VAL A 234 -0.56 -13.13 14.18
CA VAL A 234 -1.72 -13.19 13.28
C VAL A 234 -1.33 -13.84 11.97
N THR A 235 -1.70 -15.09 11.80
CA THR A 235 -1.46 -15.85 10.58
C THR A 235 -2.42 -15.45 9.46
N ARG A 236 -2.12 -15.88 8.24
CA ARG A 236 -3.01 -15.70 7.07
C ARG A 236 -4.37 -16.35 7.30
N ASP A 237 -4.41 -17.54 7.93
CA ASP A 237 -5.66 -18.25 8.25
C ASP A 237 -6.53 -17.43 9.22
N MET A 238 -5.92 -16.88 10.26
CA MET A 238 -6.63 -15.98 11.19
C MET A 238 -7.21 -14.76 10.48
N ASP A 239 -6.49 -14.18 9.52
CA ASP A 239 -7.01 -13.06 8.74
C ASP A 239 -8.16 -13.48 7.84
N ASN A 240 -8.10 -14.65 7.21
CA ASN A 240 -9.18 -15.19 6.41
C ASN A 240 -10.46 -15.35 7.25
N LYS A 241 -10.35 -15.94 8.45
CA LYS A 241 -11.47 -16.07 9.38
C LYS A 241 -12.05 -14.73 9.83
N ARG A 242 -11.21 -13.74 10.10
CA ARG A 242 -11.63 -12.36 10.42
C ARG A 242 -12.42 -11.72 9.28
N ILE A 243 -11.97 -11.90 8.05
CA ILE A 243 -12.64 -11.39 6.85
C ILE A 243 -14.00 -12.09 6.67
N LEU A 244 -14.03 -13.41 6.74
CA LEU A 244 -15.28 -14.19 6.62
C LEU A 244 -16.28 -13.84 7.72
N TRP A 245 -15.84 -13.68 8.96
CA TRP A 245 -16.70 -13.26 10.05
C TRP A 245 -17.31 -11.88 9.80
N SER A 246 -16.49 -10.92 9.39
CA SER A 246 -16.93 -9.56 9.10
C SER A 246 -17.92 -9.50 7.93
N ALA A 247 -17.70 -10.30 6.87
CA ALA A 247 -18.65 -10.43 5.77
C ALA A 247 -19.96 -11.09 6.24
N GLY A 248 -19.86 -12.08 7.13
CA GLY A 248 -20.98 -12.76 7.75
C GLY A 248 -21.88 -11.86 8.59
N ASP A 249 -21.38 -10.73 9.11
CA ASP A 249 -22.22 -9.74 9.79
C ASP A 249 -23.30 -9.19 8.86
N MET A 250 -22.93 -8.89 7.62
CA MET A 250 -23.88 -8.39 6.62
C MET A 250 -24.83 -9.49 6.13
N VAL A 251 -24.32 -10.69 5.91
CA VAL A 251 -25.12 -11.82 5.39
C VAL A 251 -26.19 -12.25 6.39
N ALA A 252 -25.83 -12.35 7.68
CA ALA A 252 -26.72 -12.80 8.74
C ALA A 252 -27.43 -11.66 9.48
N ASN A 253 -27.24 -10.41 9.06
CA ASN A 253 -27.73 -9.20 9.72
C ASN A 253 -27.42 -9.19 11.23
N ARG A 254 -26.18 -9.55 11.58
CA ARG A 254 -25.68 -9.47 12.96
C ARG A 254 -25.41 -8.00 13.32
N PRO A 255 -25.28 -7.66 14.62
CA PRO A 255 -24.82 -6.32 15.02
C PRO A 255 -23.52 -5.93 14.33
N ALA A 256 -23.41 -4.68 13.92
CA ALA A 256 -22.20 -4.17 13.29
C ALA A 256 -20.96 -4.43 14.14
N LEU A 257 -19.87 -4.91 13.53
CA LEU A 257 -18.63 -5.25 14.21
C LEU A 257 -18.83 -6.32 15.32
N SER A 258 -19.63 -7.34 15.03
CA SER A 258 -20.02 -8.36 16.00
C SER A 258 -18.83 -9.07 16.66
N ARG A 259 -17.67 -9.13 16.00
CA ARG A 259 -16.42 -9.63 16.57
C ARG A 259 -16.05 -8.97 17.90
N TRP A 260 -16.43 -7.70 18.10
CA TRP A 260 -16.17 -6.93 19.33
C TRP A 260 -17.43 -6.72 20.18
N HIS A 261 -18.56 -7.33 19.78
CA HIS A 261 -19.80 -7.28 20.54
C HIS A 261 -19.77 -8.32 21.67
N PRO A 262 -20.13 -7.97 22.91
CA PRO A 262 -20.02 -8.87 24.06
C PRO A 262 -20.78 -10.20 23.86
N ASP A 263 -21.97 -10.16 23.24
CA ASP A 263 -22.80 -11.36 23.02
C ASP A 263 -22.27 -12.30 21.94
N PHE A 264 -21.33 -11.87 21.11
CA PHE A 264 -20.79 -12.66 20.00
C PHE A 264 -19.36 -13.18 20.24
N GLY A 265 -18.75 -12.85 21.38
CA GLY A 265 -17.37 -13.26 21.68
C GLY A 265 -17.17 -14.78 21.69
N ALA A 266 -18.11 -15.52 22.30
CA ALA A 266 -18.07 -16.99 22.33
C ALA A 266 -18.23 -17.59 20.92
N ALA A 267 -19.23 -17.13 20.16
CA ALA A 267 -19.48 -17.60 18.79
C ALA A 267 -18.30 -17.28 17.85
N TYR A 268 -17.67 -16.10 17.99
CA TYR A 268 -16.47 -15.78 17.22
C TYR A 268 -15.29 -16.71 17.59
N LYS A 269 -15.10 -17.01 18.88
CA LYS A 269 -14.03 -17.92 19.34
C LYS A 269 -14.22 -19.32 18.76
N GLU A 270 -15.42 -19.86 18.78
CA GLU A 270 -15.78 -21.14 18.19
C GLU A 270 -15.48 -21.14 16.68
N PHE A 271 -16.03 -20.19 15.92
CA PHE A 271 -15.77 -20.01 14.49
C PHE A 271 -14.28 -19.90 14.16
N SER A 272 -13.51 -19.16 14.98
CA SER A 272 -12.09 -18.97 14.73
C SER A 272 -11.22 -20.17 15.06
N SER A 273 -11.73 -21.12 15.90
CA SER A 273 -11.04 -22.36 16.26
C SER A 273 -11.31 -23.52 15.30
N GLU A 274 -12.36 -23.45 14.48
CA GLU A 274 -12.63 -24.47 13.47
C GLU A 274 -11.44 -24.61 12.51
N THR A 275 -10.95 -25.82 12.33
CA THR A 275 -9.89 -26.11 11.36
C THR A 275 -10.51 -26.14 9.96
N ASP A 276 -10.04 -25.28 9.07
CA ASP A 276 -10.52 -25.27 7.69
C ASP A 276 -10.05 -26.57 6.99
N ASN A 277 -10.95 -27.50 6.80
CA ASN A 277 -10.72 -28.75 6.08
C ASN A 277 -10.83 -28.57 4.54
N ARG A 278 -10.36 -27.42 4.01
CA ARG A 278 -10.36 -27.15 2.57
C ARG A 278 -9.00 -27.35 1.94
#